data_df722c8779058bea0e7554338d536769
#
_entry.id   df722c8779058bea0e7554338d536769
#
_cell.length_a   1.000
_cell.length_b   1.000
_cell.length_c   1.000
_cell.angle_alpha   90.00
_cell.angle_beta   90.00
_cell.angle_gamma   90.00
#
_symmetry.space_group_name_H-M   'P 1'
#
loop_
_entity.id
_entity.type
_entity.pdbx_description
1 polymer ?
#
loop_
_entity_poly.entity_id
_entity_poly.type
_entity_poly.pdbx_seq_one_letter_code
_entity_poly.pdbx_strand_id
1 'polypeptide(L)'
;MLYYKYRKIINDLTWIIPNGNLRREVRNIFKKLLETADKIDCFVDKINRIDYIENKDNFVILKVAGGFTDQILTYVVGKYIEIKYNRIVKYDLGWYKFHGMDDYNLNKRNFDLLNVFPNLDFNIATEEEAILYRTLFYFKTSIGEEFHNLLNTRKKLYLAVRPNELECYYSLKNDFNKIFDFDKNLSMKLSGGGNKKTYDKIISSECPVAIHIRVGDLLKDLKKLDRNYFFKASEIISKKLYPKKPTFFIFSNDMNYVRKNIINSKFKSYDIEFVEENDNDSGFMDWYLMFKCRHVISSVGRFAVTVYAFIDYEDKILITPENIDKI
;
A
#
# COMPACT_ATOMS: atom_id res chain seq x y z
N MET A 1 -13.83 28.12 -24.00
CA MET A 1 -14.97 28.98 -24.41
C MET A 1 -15.41 29.92 -23.28
N LEU A 2 -15.51 29.46 -22.04
CA LEU A 2 -15.90 30.27 -20.86
C LEU A 2 -15.02 31.52 -20.66
N TYR A 3 -13.71 31.44 -20.84
CA TYR A 3 -12.83 32.60 -20.68
C TYR A 3 -13.24 33.77 -21.60
N TYR A 4 -13.54 33.52 -22.86
CA TYR A 4 -13.95 34.58 -23.80
C TYR A 4 -15.32 35.16 -23.42
N LYS A 5 -16.24 34.31 -22.92
CA LYS A 5 -17.57 34.74 -22.44
C LYS A 5 -17.45 35.69 -21.23
N TYR A 6 -16.55 35.40 -20.30
CA TYR A 6 -16.40 36.16 -19.05
C TYR A 6 -15.24 37.18 -19.07
N ARG A 7 -14.53 37.29 -20.19
CA ARG A 7 -13.37 38.14 -20.32
C ARG A 7 -13.60 39.62 -19.90
N LYS A 8 -14.75 40.19 -20.25
CA LYS A 8 -15.13 41.55 -19.88
C LYS A 8 -15.26 41.65 -18.36
N ILE A 9 -16.00 40.75 -17.75
CA ILE A 9 -16.21 40.73 -16.29
C ILE A 9 -14.86 40.59 -15.54
N ILE A 10 -13.99 39.72 -16.02
CA ILE A 10 -12.65 39.51 -15.42
C ILE A 10 -11.82 40.78 -15.53
N ASN A 11 -11.88 41.46 -16.68
CA ASN A 11 -11.16 42.74 -16.87
C ASN A 11 -11.69 43.79 -15.92
N ASP A 12 -13.00 43.93 -15.79
CA ASP A 12 -13.62 44.92 -14.91
C ASP A 12 -13.31 44.64 -13.43
N LEU A 13 -13.40 43.40 -12.99
CA LEU A 13 -13.04 42.99 -11.63
C LEU A 13 -11.56 43.16 -11.32
N THR A 14 -10.68 42.88 -12.27
CA THR A 14 -9.23 43.01 -12.04
C THR A 14 -8.73 44.45 -12.19
N TRP A 15 -9.53 45.37 -12.75
CA TRP A 15 -9.18 46.80 -12.88
C TRP A 15 -8.94 47.49 -11.53
N ILE A 16 -9.61 47.02 -10.48
CA ILE A 16 -9.48 47.54 -9.11
C ILE A 16 -8.07 47.28 -8.54
N ILE A 17 -7.27 46.38 -9.10
CA ILE A 17 -5.92 46.08 -8.66
C ILE A 17 -4.96 47.12 -9.16
N PRO A 18 -4.34 47.95 -8.27
CA PRO A 18 -3.48 49.07 -8.72
C PRO A 18 -2.22 48.63 -9.45
N ASN A 19 -1.62 47.51 -9.02
CA ASN A 19 -0.38 46.98 -9.60
C ASN A 19 -0.64 46.24 -10.90
N GLY A 20 -0.09 46.76 -12.01
CA GLY A 20 -0.29 46.20 -13.36
C GLY A 20 0.24 44.79 -13.56
N ASN A 21 1.33 44.45 -12.87
CA ASN A 21 1.87 43.05 -12.92
C ASN A 21 0.96 42.07 -12.17
N LEU A 22 0.56 42.42 -10.96
CA LEU A 22 -0.37 41.61 -10.17
C LEU A 22 -1.70 41.46 -10.90
N ARG A 23 -2.20 42.51 -11.53
CA ARG A 23 -3.43 42.47 -12.36
C ARG A 23 -3.31 41.46 -13.50
N ARG A 24 -2.15 41.39 -14.15
CA ARG A 24 -1.87 40.45 -15.23
C ARG A 24 -1.82 39.01 -14.72
N GLU A 25 -1.18 38.78 -13.60
CA GLU A 25 -1.12 37.46 -12.96
C GLU A 25 -2.51 36.94 -12.57
N VAL A 26 -3.32 37.79 -11.93
CA VAL A 26 -4.68 37.46 -11.55
C VAL A 26 -5.54 37.10 -12.78
N ARG A 27 -5.42 37.89 -13.87
CA ARG A 27 -6.10 37.54 -15.14
C ARG A 27 -5.65 36.22 -15.72
N ASN A 28 -4.38 35.90 -15.64
CA ASN A 28 -3.85 34.60 -16.10
C ASN A 28 -4.36 33.44 -15.25
N ILE A 29 -4.49 33.63 -13.94
CA ILE A 29 -5.10 32.63 -13.05
C ILE A 29 -6.55 32.40 -13.44
N PHE A 30 -7.37 33.44 -13.60
CA PHE A 30 -8.75 33.31 -14.06
C PHE A 30 -8.87 32.64 -15.42
N LYS A 31 -7.98 32.98 -16.35
CA LYS A 31 -7.92 32.33 -17.67
C LYS A 31 -7.71 30.82 -17.54
N LYS A 32 -6.68 30.41 -16.76
CA LYS A 32 -6.40 28.98 -16.53
C LYS A 32 -7.55 28.24 -15.83
N LEU A 33 -8.19 28.88 -14.84
CA LEU A 33 -9.35 28.31 -14.16
C LEU A 33 -10.53 28.08 -15.11
N LEU A 34 -10.84 29.05 -15.97
CA LEU A 34 -11.94 28.94 -16.92
C LEU A 34 -11.63 27.98 -18.08
N GLU A 35 -10.37 27.89 -18.53
CA GLU A 35 -9.94 26.86 -19.48
C GLU A 35 -10.05 25.45 -18.90
N THR A 36 -9.81 25.32 -17.60
CA THR A 36 -10.01 24.05 -16.87
C THR A 36 -11.50 23.74 -16.73
N ALA A 37 -12.32 24.72 -16.41
CA ALA A 37 -13.77 24.58 -16.36
C ALA A 37 -14.36 24.20 -17.74
N ASP A 38 -13.90 24.83 -18.84
CA ASP A 38 -14.29 24.46 -20.21
C ASP A 38 -13.95 23.00 -20.54
N LYS A 39 -12.81 22.50 -20.05
CA LYS A 39 -12.45 21.08 -20.21
C LYS A 39 -13.35 20.17 -19.41
N ILE A 40 -13.70 20.59 -18.18
CA ILE A 40 -14.64 19.85 -17.32
C ILE A 40 -16.03 19.83 -17.95
N ASP A 41 -16.53 20.97 -18.46
CA ASP A 41 -17.85 21.03 -19.12
C ASP A 41 -17.87 20.19 -20.40
N CYS A 42 -16.81 20.26 -21.22
CA CYS A 42 -16.67 19.40 -22.40
C CYS A 42 -16.63 17.90 -22.02
N PHE A 43 -16.04 17.60 -20.88
CA PHE A 43 -15.97 16.26 -20.34
C PHE A 43 -17.33 15.81 -19.78
N VAL A 44 -18.03 16.68 -19.04
CA VAL A 44 -19.42 16.46 -18.58
C VAL A 44 -20.38 16.30 -19.75
N ASP A 45 -20.25 17.10 -20.82
CA ASP A 45 -21.03 16.94 -22.04
C ASP A 45 -20.75 15.62 -22.76
N LYS A 46 -19.50 15.19 -22.80
CA LYS A 46 -19.14 13.85 -23.28
C LYS A 46 -19.76 12.77 -22.39
N ILE A 47 -19.78 12.98 -21.07
CA ILE A 47 -20.44 12.10 -20.10
C ILE A 47 -21.95 12.04 -20.33
N ASN A 48 -22.59 13.19 -20.51
CA ASN A 48 -24.03 13.28 -20.73
C ASN A 48 -24.48 12.74 -22.11
N ARG A 49 -23.58 12.75 -23.10
CA ARG A 49 -23.79 12.09 -24.40
C ARG A 49 -23.56 10.58 -24.36
N ILE A 50 -23.12 10.07 -23.23
CA ILE A 50 -22.89 8.64 -23.05
C ILE A 50 -24.18 8.01 -22.48
N ASP A 51 -25.25 7.95 -23.27
CA ASP A 51 -26.23 6.83 -23.33
C ASP A 51 -25.50 5.46 -23.38
N TYR A 52 -24.21 5.51 -23.68
CA TYR A 52 -23.28 4.42 -23.75
C TYR A 52 -22.92 3.81 -22.37
N ILE A 53 -23.09 4.55 -21.29
CA ILE A 53 -22.77 4.08 -19.93
C ILE A 53 -23.94 3.31 -19.31
N GLU A 54 -25.17 3.48 -19.78
CA GLU A 54 -26.33 2.76 -19.23
C GLU A 54 -26.30 1.27 -19.56
N ASN A 55 -25.69 0.87 -20.67
CA ASN A 55 -25.80 -0.49 -21.22
C ASN A 55 -24.52 -1.31 -21.30
N LYS A 56 -23.36 -0.81 -20.95
CA LYS A 56 -22.11 -1.59 -20.93
C LYS A 56 -21.37 -1.47 -19.61
N ASP A 57 -21.11 -2.65 -19.07
CA ASP A 57 -20.10 -2.99 -18.08
C ASP A 57 -20.23 -2.34 -16.69
N ASN A 58 -20.99 -3.02 -15.85
CA ASN A 58 -21.06 -2.76 -14.41
C ASN A 58 -19.76 -3.16 -13.73
N PHE A 59 -18.74 -2.31 -13.79
CA PHE A 59 -17.47 -2.61 -13.16
C PHE A 59 -17.21 -1.72 -11.93
N VAL A 60 -16.27 -2.16 -11.11
CA VAL A 60 -15.76 -1.44 -9.97
C VAL A 60 -14.37 -0.95 -10.30
N ILE A 61 -14.07 0.33 -10.07
CA ILE A 61 -12.70 0.82 -10.11
C ILE A 61 -12.17 0.91 -8.68
N LEU A 62 -11.01 0.29 -8.43
CA LEU A 62 -10.28 0.42 -7.18
C LEU A 62 -9.14 1.42 -7.33
N LYS A 63 -9.09 2.42 -6.45
CA LYS A 63 -7.94 3.30 -6.34
C LYS A 63 -6.76 2.53 -5.76
N VAL A 64 -5.65 2.45 -6.49
CA VAL A 64 -4.40 1.91 -5.99
C VAL A 64 -3.51 3.05 -5.50
N ALA A 65 -3.02 2.95 -4.27
CA ALA A 65 -2.16 3.96 -3.64
C ALA A 65 -1.29 3.32 -2.57
N GLY A 66 -0.21 4.00 -2.17
CA GLY A 66 0.66 3.54 -1.08
C GLY A 66 1.80 2.63 -1.52
N GLY A 67 2.41 1.94 -0.57
CA GLY A 67 3.54 1.05 -0.79
C GLY A 67 3.15 -0.33 -1.31
N PHE A 68 4.15 -1.19 -1.49
CA PHE A 68 3.97 -2.54 -2.04
C PHE A 68 2.89 -3.36 -1.34
N THR A 69 2.85 -3.30 0.00
CA THR A 69 1.81 -3.97 0.80
C THR A 69 0.40 -3.49 0.46
N ASP A 70 0.21 -2.17 0.31
CA ASP A 70 -1.10 -1.60 -0.01
C ASP A 70 -1.53 -2.01 -1.43
N GLN A 71 -0.59 -2.16 -2.36
CA GLN A 71 -0.84 -2.65 -3.72
C GLN A 71 -1.32 -4.10 -3.71
N ILE A 72 -0.64 -4.98 -2.95
CA ILE A 72 -1.07 -6.38 -2.76
C ILE A 72 -2.49 -6.42 -2.17
N LEU A 73 -2.71 -5.70 -1.07
CA LEU A 73 -4.01 -5.70 -0.39
C LEU A 73 -5.14 -5.16 -1.28
N THR A 74 -4.88 -4.11 -2.07
CA THR A 74 -5.87 -3.59 -3.02
C THR A 74 -6.20 -4.60 -4.11
N TYR A 75 -5.20 -5.33 -4.60
CA TYR A 75 -5.42 -6.40 -5.56
C TYR A 75 -6.26 -7.55 -4.97
N VAL A 76 -5.97 -7.93 -3.73
CA VAL A 76 -6.75 -8.91 -2.98
C VAL A 76 -8.21 -8.51 -2.83
N VAL A 77 -8.47 -7.24 -2.49
CA VAL A 77 -9.83 -6.69 -2.45
C VAL A 77 -10.50 -6.80 -3.81
N GLY A 78 -9.78 -6.51 -4.89
CA GLY A 78 -10.30 -6.67 -6.25
C GLY A 78 -10.69 -8.12 -6.55
N LYS A 79 -9.82 -9.08 -6.27
CA LYS A 79 -10.13 -10.50 -6.46
C LYS A 79 -11.30 -10.98 -5.59
N TYR A 80 -11.40 -10.49 -4.37
CA TYR A 80 -12.55 -10.76 -3.52
C TYR A 80 -13.86 -10.24 -4.15
N ILE A 81 -13.85 -9.03 -4.73
CA ILE A 81 -15.03 -8.46 -5.41
C ILE A 81 -15.38 -9.30 -6.65
N GLU A 82 -14.39 -9.69 -7.45
CA GLU A 82 -14.61 -10.53 -8.63
C GLU A 82 -15.25 -11.88 -8.26
N ILE A 83 -14.69 -12.56 -7.27
CA ILE A 83 -15.14 -13.90 -6.88
C ILE A 83 -16.48 -13.86 -6.14
N LYS A 84 -16.63 -12.98 -5.14
CA LYS A 84 -17.82 -12.97 -4.28
C LYS A 84 -19.02 -12.27 -4.90
N TYR A 85 -18.79 -11.23 -5.72
CA TYR A 85 -19.85 -10.41 -6.28
C TYR A 85 -20.03 -10.60 -7.79
N ASN A 86 -19.19 -11.45 -8.41
CA ASN A 86 -19.16 -11.69 -9.85
C ASN A 86 -19.12 -10.37 -10.65
N ARG A 87 -18.20 -9.48 -10.29
CA ARG A 87 -18.07 -8.14 -10.87
C ARG A 87 -16.70 -7.95 -11.50
N ILE A 88 -16.66 -7.27 -12.63
CA ILE A 88 -15.41 -6.85 -13.26
C ILE A 88 -14.76 -5.77 -12.39
N VAL A 89 -13.47 -5.90 -12.11
CA VAL A 89 -12.67 -4.93 -11.37
C VAL A 89 -11.61 -4.33 -12.28
N LYS A 90 -11.46 -3.02 -12.19
CA LYS A 90 -10.37 -2.27 -12.80
C LYS A 90 -9.60 -1.50 -11.73
N TYR A 91 -8.34 -1.16 -12.02
CA TYR A 91 -7.45 -0.52 -11.07
C TYR A 91 -6.99 0.84 -11.58
N ASP A 92 -7.20 1.91 -10.80
CA ASP A 92 -6.70 3.25 -11.11
C ASP A 92 -5.34 3.47 -10.48
N LEU A 93 -4.31 3.67 -11.30
CA LEU A 93 -2.93 3.95 -10.93
C LEU A 93 -2.60 5.45 -10.90
N GLY A 94 -3.58 6.32 -11.10
CA GLY A 94 -3.38 7.77 -11.18
C GLY A 94 -2.69 8.37 -9.95
N TRP A 95 -2.83 7.74 -8.76
CA TRP A 95 -2.14 8.19 -7.56
C TRP A 95 -0.63 8.22 -7.73
N TYR A 96 -0.02 7.20 -8.34
CA TYR A 96 1.43 7.15 -8.58
C TYR A 96 1.89 8.18 -9.60
N LYS A 97 1.04 8.51 -10.56
CA LYS A 97 1.33 9.49 -11.61
C LYS A 97 1.30 10.93 -11.09
N PHE A 98 0.35 11.26 -10.21
CA PHE A 98 0.07 12.62 -9.78
C PHE A 98 0.50 12.94 -8.35
N HIS A 99 0.63 11.96 -7.49
CA HIS A 99 1.04 12.09 -6.08
C HIS A 99 2.30 11.31 -5.81
N GLY A 100 2.20 10.00 -5.73
CA GLY A 100 3.30 9.08 -5.56
C GLY A 100 4.16 9.26 -4.32
N MET A 101 3.73 10.07 -3.35
CA MET A 101 4.48 10.35 -2.12
C MET A 101 3.78 9.72 -0.92
N ASP A 102 4.55 9.35 0.11
CA ASP A 102 3.99 8.94 1.39
C ASP A 102 3.31 10.11 2.12
N ASP A 103 2.57 9.82 3.19
CA ASP A 103 1.78 10.81 3.94
C ASP A 103 2.64 11.96 4.52
N TYR A 104 3.95 11.78 4.62
CA TYR A 104 4.89 12.78 5.13
C TYR A 104 5.72 13.44 4.03
N ASN A 105 5.48 13.12 2.76
CA ASN A 105 6.25 13.58 1.60
C ASN A 105 7.77 13.28 1.69
N LEU A 106 8.13 12.21 2.39
CA LEU A 106 9.53 11.83 2.60
C LEU A 106 10.02 10.84 1.54
N ASN A 107 9.15 9.93 1.10
CA ASN A 107 9.54 8.89 0.17
C ASN A 107 8.58 8.80 -1.01
N LYS A 108 9.14 8.77 -2.21
CA LYS A 108 8.40 8.43 -3.41
C LYS A 108 7.99 6.96 -3.36
N ARG A 109 6.79 6.67 -3.82
CA ARG A 109 6.25 5.32 -3.94
C ARG A 109 6.07 4.97 -5.41
N ASN A 110 6.59 3.84 -5.80
CA ASN A 110 6.45 3.30 -7.14
C ASN A 110 5.33 2.24 -7.14
N PHE A 111 4.78 2.01 -8.32
CA PHE A 111 3.89 0.87 -8.53
C PHE A 111 4.73 -0.36 -8.89
N ASP A 112 4.92 -1.25 -7.94
CA ASP A 112 5.84 -2.39 -8.05
C ASP A 112 5.12 -3.72 -8.27
N LEU A 113 3.81 -3.78 -8.08
CA LEU A 113 3.04 -5.02 -8.08
C LEU A 113 3.26 -5.84 -9.37
N LEU A 114 3.11 -5.22 -10.54
CA LEU A 114 3.30 -5.92 -11.81
C LEU A 114 4.78 -6.15 -12.17
N ASN A 115 5.70 -5.37 -11.58
CA ASN A 115 7.13 -5.64 -11.72
C ASN A 115 7.53 -6.91 -10.96
N VAL A 116 6.83 -7.18 -9.86
CA VAL A 116 7.05 -8.37 -9.03
C VAL A 116 6.25 -9.56 -9.54
N PHE A 117 4.99 -9.35 -9.92
CA PHE A 117 4.04 -10.37 -10.37
C PHE A 117 3.51 -10.05 -11.77
N PRO A 118 4.31 -10.25 -12.83
CA PRO A 118 3.96 -9.80 -14.19
C PRO A 118 2.75 -10.53 -14.79
N ASN A 119 2.40 -11.69 -14.25
CA ASN A 119 1.33 -12.54 -14.78
C ASN A 119 -0.02 -12.35 -14.04
N LEU A 120 -0.14 -11.37 -13.15
CA LEU A 120 -1.42 -11.08 -12.51
C LEU A 120 -2.44 -10.60 -13.54
N ASP A 121 -3.65 -11.11 -13.43
CA ASP A 121 -4.82 -10.55 -14.13
C ASP A 121 -5.18 -9.21 -13.48
N PHE A 122 -4.49 -8.15 -13.94
CA PHE A 122 -4.57 -6.80 -13.39
C PHE A 122 -5.07 -5.84 -14.45
N ASN A 123 -6.38 -5.62 -14.46
CA ASN A 123 -7.05 -4.82 -15.47
C ASN A 123 -6.94 -3.32 -15.12
N ILE A 124 -6.05 -2.58 -15.79
CA ILE A 124 -5.84 -1.16 -15.53
C ILE A 124 -6.98 -0.35 -16.15
N ALA A 125 -7.60 0.52 -15.37
CA ALA A 125 -8.57 1.49 -15.87
C ALA A 125 -7.90 2.52 -16.78
N THR A 126 -8.56 2.88 -17.88
CA THR A 126 -8.10 4.01 -18.68
C THR A 126 -8.19 5.31 -17.89
N GLU A 127 -7.46 6.33 -18.29
CA GLU A 127 -7.51 7.64 -17.62
C GLU A 127 -8.93 8.24 -17.67
N GLU A 128 -9.62 8.06 -18.79
CA GLU A 128 -11.00 8.53 -18.99
C GLU A 128 -11.98 7.79 -18.07
N GLU A 129 -11.88 6.47 -17.96
CA GLU A 129 -12.70 5.67 -17.05
C GLU A 129 -12.44 6.07 -15.59
N ALA A 130 -11.17 6.20 -15.19
CA ALA A 130 -10.80 6.55 -13.83
C ALA A 130 -11.32 7.94 -13.44
N ILE A 131 -11.21 8.94 -14.32
CA ILE A 131 -11.73 10.29 -14.08
C ILE A 131 -13.26 10.26 -13.96
N LEU A 132 -13.93 9.59 -14.91
CA LEU A 132 -15.39 9.48 -14.93
C LEU A 132 -15.92 8.84 -13.64
N TYR A 133 -15.41 7.67 -13.30
CA TYR A 133 -15.89 6.93 -12.13
C TYR A 133 -15.56 7.66 -10.83
N ARG A 134 -14.39 8.28 -10.73
CA ARG A 134 -14.00 9.08 -9.57
C ARG A 134 -14.89 10.31 -9.40
N THR A 135 -15.34 10.92 -10.47
CA THR A 135 -16.22 12.12 -10.42
C THR A 135 -17.65 11.77 -10.01
N LEU A 136 -18.18 10.65 -10.52
CA LEU A 136 -19.61 10.34 -10.39
C LEU A 136 -19.93 9.25 -9.36
N PHE A 137 -19.01 8.33 -9.09
CA PHE A 137 -19.27 7.09 -8.34
C PHE A 137 -18.27 6.84 -7.21
N TYR A 138 -17.64 7.92 -6.70
CA TYR A 138 -16.60 7.83 -5.67
C TYR A 138 -17.18 7.55 -4.28
N PHE A 139 -16.62 6.51 -3.64
CA PHE A 139 -16.85 6.20 -2.24
C PHE A 139 -15.51 5.88 -1.57
N LYS A 140 -15.31 6.47 -0.40
CA LYS A 140 -14.19 6.14 0.49
C LYS A 140 -14.75 5.31 1.63
N THR A 141 -14.34 4.06 1.70
CA THR A 141 -14.87 3.11 2.67
C THR A 141 -13.77 2.21 3.22
N SER A 142 -14.05 1.56 4.35
CA SER A 142 -13.30 0.42 4.86
C SER A 142 -14.10 -0.86 4.57
N ILE A 143 -13.44 -2.01 4.61
CA ILE A 143 -14.13 -3.29 4.49
C ILE A 143 -15.04 -3.45 5.71
N GLY A 144 -16.30 -3.75 5.49
CA GLY A 144 -17.35 -3.83 6.50
C GLY A 144 -18.74 -3.69 5.87
N GLU A 145 -19.76 -3.44 6.67
CA GLU A 145 -21.16 -3.43 6.24
C GLU A 145 -21.42 -2.43 5.10
N GLU A 146 -20.87 -1.21 5.18
CA GLU A 146 -21.01 -0.19 4.13
C GLU A 146 -20.40 -0.66 2.80
N PHE A 147 -19.21 -1.25 2.84
CA PHE A 147 -18.55 -1.80 1.66
C PHE A 147 -19.40 -2.88 0.98
N HIS A 148 -19.93 -3.81 1.76
CA HIS A 148 -20.79 -4.87 1.25
C HIS A 148 -22.11 -4.33 0.70
N ASN A 149 -22.71 -3.36 1.37
CA ASN A 149 -23.93 -2.70 0.91
C ASN A 149 -23.72 -1.97 -0.42
N LEU A 150 -22.62 -1.22 -0.57
CA LEU A 150 -22.27 -0.57 -1.83
C LEU A 150 -22.14 -1.58 -2.97
N LEU A 151 -21.45 -2.69 -2.75
CA LEU A 151 -21.26 -3.74 -3.76
C LEU A 151 -22.57 -4.44 -4.16
N ASN A 152 -23.51 -4.58 -3.24
CA ASN A 152 -24.82 -5.18 -3.50
C ASN A 152 -25.80 -4.24 -4.19
N THR A 153 -25.74 -2.93 -3.90
CA THR A 153 -26.77 -1.97 -4.31
C THR A 153 -26.38 -1.10 -5.49
N ARG A 154 -25.08 -0.87 -5.71
CA ARG A 154 -24.59 0.04 -6.77
C ARG A 154 -23.95 -0.74 -7.89
N LYS A 155 -24.35 -0.45 -9.12
CA LYS A 155 -23.79 -1.09 -10.32
C LYS A 155 -22.40 -0.57 -10.67
N LYS A 156 -22.18 0.73 -10.52
CA LYS A 156 -20.93 1.43 -10.85
C LYS A 156 -20.34 2.01 -9.59
N LEU A 157 -19.06 1.76 -9.34
CA LEU A 157 -18.36 2.19 -8.13
C LEU A 157 -16.91 2.58 -8.43
N TYR A 158 -16.48 3.69 -7.86
CA TYR A 158 -15.07 3.98 -7.68
C TYR A 158 -14.78 3.93 -6.18
N LEU A 159 -13.98 2.96 -5.77
CA LEU A 159 -13.72 2.70 -4.35
C LEU A 159 -12.29 3.08 -3.98
N ALA A 160 -12.17 3.98 -3.00
CA ALA A 160 -10.94 4.19 -2.25
C ALA A 160 -11.05 3.39 -0.95
N VAL A 161 -10.71 2.10 -1.01
CA VAL A 161 -10.78 1.19 0.14
C VAL A 161 -9.54 1.39 1.00
N ARG A 162 -9.74 1.52 2.31
CA ARG A 162 -8.66 1.35 3.27
C ARG A 162 -8.55 -0.15 3.59
N PRO A 163 -7.48 -0.82 3.17
CA PRO A 163 -7.33 -2.25 3.40
C PRO A 163 -6.89 -2.51 4.87
N ASN A 164 -7.66 -1.98 5.84
CA ASN A 164 -7.33 -2.10 7.26
C ASN A 164 -7.73 -3.46 7.84
N GLU A 165 -8.63 -4.16 7.15
CA GLU A 165 -9.19 -5.41 7.61
C GLU A 165 -8.78 -6.54 6.68
N LEU A 166 -8.36 -7.64 7.27
CA LEU A 166 -7.90 -8.82 6.56
C LEU A 166 -9.07 -9.74 6.13
N GLU A 167 -10.32 -9.28 6.21
CA GLU A 167 -11.50 -10.08 5.88
C GLU A 167 -11.45 -10.66 4.45
N CYS A 168 -11.21 -9.77 3.46
CA CYS A 168 -11.07 -10.21 2.07
C CYS A 168 -9.91 -11.18 1.90
N TYR A 169 -8.85 -10.97 2.68
CA TYR A 169 -7.70 -11.83 2.72
C TYR A 169 -8.09 -13.23 3.24
N TYR A 170 -8.66 -13.34 4.43
CA TYR A 170 -9.00 -14.63 5.02
C TYR A 170 -9.98 -15.42 4.15
N SER A 171 -10.87 -14.72 3.44
CA SER A 171 -11.81 -15.36 2.51
C SER A 171 -11.13 -15.98 1.28
N LEU A 172 -9.94 -15.50 0.90
CA LEU A 172 -9.19 -15.97 -0.25
C LEU A 172 -7.87 -16.69 0.12
N LYS A 173 -7.62 -16.93 1.41
CA LYS A 173 -6.34 -17.46 1.91
C LYS A 173 -5.85 -18.69 1.14
N ASN A 174 -6.74 -19.61 0.84
CA ASN A 174 -6.38 -20.87 0.17
C ASN A 174 -6.01 -20.68 -1.32
N ASP A 175 -6.34 -19.54 -1.91
CA ASP A 175 -6.10 -19.27 -3.32
C ASP A 175 -4.87 -18.38 -3.55
N PHE A 176 -4.29 -17.80 -2.48
CA PHE A 176 -3.18 -16.83 -2.62
C PHE A 176 -1.96 -17.40 -3.31
N ASN A 177 -1.55 -18.62 -2.94
CA ASN A 177 -0.39 -19.24 -3.57
C ASN A 177 -0.61 -19.47 -5.08
N LYS A 178 -1.87 -19.70 -5.50
CA LYS A 178 -2.23 -19.80 -6.92
C LYS A 178 -2.28 -18.42 -7.59
N ILE A 179 -2.76 -17.39 -6.89
CA ILE A 179 -2.91 -16.03 -7.41
C ILE A 179 -1.54 -15.37 -7.61
N PHE A 180 -0.66 -15.42 -6.59
CA PHE A 180 0.60 -14.67 -6.61
C PHE A 180 1.81 -15.51 -7.03
N ASP A 181 1.79 -16.83 -6.77
CA ASP A 181 2.96 -17.70 -6.99
C ASP A 181 4.26 -17.05 -6.47
N PHE A 182 4.25 -16.72 -5.16
CA PHE A 182 5.33 -15.95 -4.52
C PHE A 182 6.70 -16.57 -4.75
N ASP A 183 6.79 -17.89 -4.65
CA ASP A 183 8.07 -18.59 -4.79
C ASP A 183 8.62 -18.49 -6.19
N LYS A 184 7.80 -18.67 -7.21
CA LYS A 184 8.23 -18.57 -8.60
C LYS A 184 8.61 -17.12 -8.96
N ASN A 185 7.79 -16.16 -8.63
CA ASN A 185 7.99 -14.77 -9.06
C ASN A 185 9.12 -14.08 -8.28
N LEU A 186 9.23 -14.32 -6.98
CA LEU A 186 10.19 -13.60 -6.13
C LEU A 186 11.53 -14.32 -6.00
N SER A 187 11.56 -15.67 -6.07
CA SER A 187 12.84 -16.40 -6.04
C SER A 187 13.74 -16.05 -7.22
N MET A 188 13.17 -15.80 -8.39
CA MET A 188 13.95 -15.37 -9.57
C MET A 188 14.65 -14.01 -9.36
N LYS A 189 14.14 -13.17 -8.46
CA LYS A 189 14.73 -11.85 -8.13
C LYS A 189 15.83 -11.94 -7.07
N LEU A 190 16.06 -13.11 -6.47
CA LEU A 190 17.18 -13.37 -5.55
C LEU A 190 18.53 -13.54 -6.29
N SER A 191 18.54 -13.53 -7.62
CA SER A 191 19.73 -13.76 -8.43
C SER A 191 20.77 -12.67 -8.19
N GLY A 192 21.79 -13.00 -7.42
CA GLY A 192 23.00 -12.22 -7.21
C GLY A 192 23.01 -11.37 -5.93
N GLY A 193 23.88 -11.66 -4.99
CA GLY A 193 24.20 -10.80 -3.87
C GLY A 193 23.61 -11.20 -2.52
N GLY A 194 23.45 -10.20 -1.64
CA GLY A 194 23.09 -10.35 -0.24
C GLY A 194 21.74 -11.00 0.00
N ASN A 195 20.73 -10.66 -0.79
CA ASN A 195 19.39 -11.24 -0.65
C ASN A 195 19.37 -12.77 -0.77
N LYS A 196 20.17 -13.34 -1.69
CA LYS A 196 20.31 -14.81 -1.82
C LYS A 196 20.95 -15.40 -0.57
N LYS A 197 22.01 -14.77 -0.05
CA LYS A 197 22.70 -15.20 1.18
C LYS A 197 21.74 -15.15 2.38
N THR A 198 20.99 -14.07 2.53
CA THR A 198 19.99 -13.91 3.59
C THR A 198 18.87 -14.95 3.46
N TYR A 199 18.37 -15.19 2.24
CA TYR A 199 17.39 -16.23 1.97
C TYR A 199 17.90 -17.62 2.39
N ASP A 200 19.13 -17.99 2.01
CA ASP A 200 19.72 -19.28 2.34
C ASP A 200 19.86 -19.45 3.86
N LYS A 201 20.24 -18.39 4.58
CA LYS A 201 20.26 -18.39 6.05
C LYS A 201 18.85 -18.59 6.66
N ILE A 202 17.84 -17.91 6.14
CA ILE A 202 16.45 -18.05 6.61
C ILE A 202 16.00 -19.49 6.44
N ILE A 203 16.19 -20.07 5.24
CA ILE A 203 15.73 -21.44 4.93
C ILE A 203 16.49 -22.50 5.72
N SER A 204 17.78 -22.26 6.02
CA SER A 204 18.59 -23.21 6.84
C SER A 204 18.38 -23.05 8.34
N SER A 205 17.73 -21.97 8.80
CA SER A 205 17.46 -21.75 10.22
C SER A 205 16.34 -22.64 10.72
N GLU A 206 16.53 -23.24 11.91
CA GLU A 206 15.52 -24.10 12.54
C GLU A 206 14.22 -23.34 12.85
N CYS A 207 14.37 -22.11 13.35
CA CYS A 207 13.26 -21.23 13.69
C CYS A 207 13.54 -19.79 13.26
N PRO A 208 13.36 -19.43 11.98
CA PRO A 208 13.58 -18.07 11.52
C PRO A 208 12.45 -17.14 12.00
N VAL A 209 12.85 -16.07 12.68
CA VAL A 209 11.94 -15.04 13.21
C VAL A 209 12.28 -13.70 12.57
N ALA A 210 11.34 -13.09 11.86
CA ALA A 210 11.49 -11.74 11.37
C ALA A 210 11.19 -10.71 12.47
N ILE A 211 12.09 -9.75 12.66
CA ILE A 211 11.81 -8.55 13.46
C ILE A 211 11.78 -7.36 12.53
N HIS A 212 10.62 -6.77 12.33
CA HIS A 212 10.46 -5.59 11.49
C HIS A 212 10.36 -4.32 12.34
N ILE A 213 11.26 -3.39 12.11
CA ILE A 213 11.38 -2.14 12.85
C ILE A 213 11.20 -0.97 11.89
N ARG A 214 9.99 -0.41 11.84
CA ARG A 214 9.70 0.77 11.04
C ARG A 214 10.15 2.03 11.78
N VAL A 215 11.11 2.74 11.20
CA VAL A 215 11.67 3.98 11.74
C VAL A 215 11.09 5.16 10.95
N GLY A 216 11.82 5.83 10.17
CA GLY A 216 11.49 6.90 9.23
C GLY A 216 10.22 7.69 9.57
N ASP A 217 9.22 7.52 8.74
CA ASP A 217 7.89 8.14 8.85
C ASP A 217 7.13 7.80 10.15
N LEU A 218 7.37 6.63 10.75
CA LEU A 218 6.73 6.19 12.00
C LEU A 218 7.61 6.34 13.25
N LEU A 219 8.71 7.10 13.18
CA LEU A 219 9.62 7.26 14.31
C LEU A 219 8.93 7.79 15.57
N LYS A 220 7.94 8.68 15.45
CA LYS A 220 7.19 9.22 16.59
C LYS A 220 6.41 8.12 17.31
N ASP A 221 5.79 7.22 16.55
CA ASP A 221 5.01 6.11 17.12
C ASP A 221 5.93 5.01 17.67
N LEU A 222 7.03 4.73 16.98
CA LEU A 222 8.07 3.83 17.48
C LEU A 222 8.61 4.28 18.84
N LYS A 223 8.83 5.58 19.04
CA LYS A 223 9.32 6.16 20.32
C LYS A 223 8.31 6.07 21.45
N LYS A 224 7.04 5.81 21.18
CA LYS A 224 6.01 5.56 22.20
C LYS A 224 6.06 4.13 22.75
N LEU A 225 6.72 3.21 22.04
CA LEU A 225 6.88 1.84 22.53
C LEU A 225 7.82 1.78 23.74
N ASP A 226 7.59 0.78 24.59
CA ASP A 226 8.55 0.43 25.64
C ASP A 226 9.94 0.21 25.02
N ARG A 227 10.95 0.82 25.59
CA ARG A 227 12.37 0.68 25.14
C ARG A 227 12.83 -0.78 25.08
N ASN A 228 12.21 -1.66 25.88
CA ASN A 228 12.52 -3.08 25.90
C ASN A 228 11.54 -3.93 25.08
N TYR A 229 10.62 -3.31 24.34
CA TYR A 229 9.58 -4.03 23.59
C TYR A 229 10.16 -5.18 22.75
N PHE A 230 11.12 -4.90 21.90
CA PHE A 230 11.71 -5.93 21.02
C PHE A 230 12.43 -7.01 21.80
N PHE A 231 13.12 -6.64 22.89
CA PHE A 231 13.77 -7.62 23.75
C PHE A 231 12.74 -8.53 24.44
N LYS A 232 11.70 -7.98 25.07
CA LYS A 232 10.59 -8.74 25.67
C LYS A 232 9.91 -9.66 24.66
N ALA A 233 9.65 -9.15 23.45
CA ALA A 233 9.05 -9.93 22.37
C ALA A 233 9.95 -11.11 21.97
N SER A 234 11.27 -10.89 21.88
CA SER A 234 12.24 -11.94 21.60
C SER A 234 12.33 -12.99 22.72
N GLU A 235 12.24 -12.57 24.00
CA GLU A 235 12.16 -13.51 25.13
C GLU A 235 10.90 -14.37 25.09
N ILE A 236 9.73 -13.75 24.83
CA ILE A 236 8.45 -14.46 24.75
C ILE A 236 8.51 -15.53 23.66
N ILE A 237 8.95 -15.12 22.45
CA ILE A 237 8.97 -16.06 21.32
C ILE A 237 10.00 -17.17 21.54
N SER A 238 11.16 -16.88 22.14
CA SER A 238 12.17 -17.88 22.46
C SER A 238 11.68 -18.90 23.49
N LYS A 239 10.92 -18.45 24.49
CA LYS A 239 10.30 -19.37 25.48
C LYS A 239 9.24 -20.27 24.84
N LYS A 240 8.42 -19.71 23.93
CA LYS A 240 7.38 -20.49 23.22
C LYS A 240 7.97 -21.53 22.27
N LEU A 241 9.13 -21.24 21.68
CA LEU A 241 9.78 -22.14 20.73
C LEU A 241 10.70 -23.19 21.38
N TYR A 242 10.99 -23.05 22.68
CA TYR A 242 11.85 -24.01 23.39
C TYR A 242 11.41 -25.46 23.16
N PRO A 243 12.32 -26.42 22.88
CA PRO A 243 13.78 -26.32 22.94
C PRO A 243 14.48 -25.77 21.68
N LYS A 244 13.74 -25.41 20.62
CA LYS A 244 14.31 -24.86 19.40
C LYS A 244 14.88 -23.46 19.64
N LYS A 245 15.99 -23.15 18.96
CA LYS A 245 16.64 -21.85 19.06
C LYS A 245 16.23 -20.95 17.89
N PRO A 246 15.61 -19.80 18.16
CA PRO A 246 15.28 -18.85 17.08
C PRO A 246 16.54 -18.14 16.58
N THR A 247 16.59 -17.91 15.26
CA THR A 247 17.47 -16.93 14.62
C THR A 247 16.62 -15.71 14.24
N PHE A 248 17.03 -14.52 14.69
CA PHE A 248 16.30 -13.29 14.47
C PHE A 248 16.86 -12.51 13.28
N PHE A 249 16.04 -12.30 12.26
CA PHE A 249 16.36 -11.51 11.08
C PHE A 249 15.76 -10.12 11.26
N ILE A 250 16.61 -9.08 11.30
CA ILE A 250 16.22 -7.70 11.57
C ILE A 250 16.01 -6.98 10.26
N PHE A 251 14.81 -6.45 10.02
CA PHE A 251 14.43 -5.66 8.86
C PHE A 251 14.08 -4.23 9.29
N SER A 252 14.61 -3.24 8.61
CA SER A 252 14.32 -1.84 8.91
C SER A 252 14.62 -0.92 7.73
N ASN A 253 13.86 0.15 7.62
CA ASN A 253 14.16 1.25 6.71
C ASN A 253 15.20 2.26 7.23
N ASP A 254 15.75 2.03 8.45
CA ASP A 254 16.89 2.77 9.02
C ASP A 254 17.66 1.86 9.98
N MET A 255 18.55 1.05 9.43
CA MET A 255 19.33 0.08 10.19
C MET A 255 20.33 0.74 11.13
N ASN A 256 20.85 1.91 10.79
CA ASN A 256 21.75 2.67 11.65
C ASN A 256 21.06 3.07 12.96
N TYR A 257 19.82 3.56 12.84
CA TYR A 257 19.02 3.86 14.04
C TYR A 257 18.77 2.63 14.89
N VAL A 258 18.43 1.51 14.27
CA VAL A 258 18.15 0.23 14.95
C VAL A 258 19.36 -0.25 15.74
N ARG A 259 20.54 -0.31 15.11
CA ARG A 259 21.79 -0.72 15.78
C ARG A 259 22.12 0.16 16.96
N LYS A 260 21.95 1.47 16.82
CA LYS A 260 22.32 2.44 17.85
C LYS A 260 21.33 2.50 19.02
N ASN A 261 20.03 2.32 18.76
CA ASN A 261 18.98 2.67 19.74
C ASN A 261 18.14 1.48 20.21
N ILE A 262 18.09 0.39 19.46
CA ILE A 262 17.15 -0.72 19.73
C ILE A 262 17.89 -2.02 20.05
N ILE A 263 18.73 -2.48 19.16
CA ILE A 263 19.46 -3.74 19.33
C ILE A 263 20.73 -3.46 20.16
N ASN A 264 20.64 -3.69 21.44
CA ASN A 264 21.68 -3.36 22.43
C ASN A 264 22.31 -4.62 23.02
N SER A 265 23.10 -4.45 24.08
CA SER A 265 23.85 -5.54 24.76
C SER A 265 22.97 -6.68 25.29
N LYS A 266 21.66 -6.45 25.53
CA LYS A 266 20.71 -7.49 25.97
C LYS A 266 20.50 -8.57 24.90
N PHE A 267 20.70 -8.21 23.64
CA PHE A 267 20.53 -9.14 22.52
C PHE A 267 21.76 -10.02 22.24
N LYS A 268 22.87 -9.86 23.00
CA LYS A 268 24.12 -10.62 22.78
C LYS A 268 23.96 -12.15 22.86
N SER A 269 22.98 -12.62 23.60
CA SER A 269 22.69 -14.06 23.74
C SER A 269 21.85 -14.65 22.60
N TYR A 270 21.34 -13.82 21.70
CA TYR A 270 20.53 -14.22 20.57
C TYR A 270 21.34 -14.29 19.29
N ASP A 271 20.98 -15.22 18.43
CA ASP A 271 21.48 -15.28 17.05
C ASP A 271 20.73 -14.24 16.22
N ILE A 272 21.45 -13.21 15.73
CA ILE A 272 20.88 -12.05 15.04
C ILE A 272 21.57 -11.82 13.71
N GLU A 273 20.76 -11.69 12.66
CA GLU A 273 21.17 -11.30 11.31
C GLU A 273 20.50 -9.98 10.92
N PHE A 274 21.29 -9.01 10.50
CA PHE A 274 20.77 -7.74 10.00
C PHE A 274 20.62 -7.81 8.48
N VAL A 275 19.45 -7.50 7.98
CA VAL A 275 19.15 -7.48 6.55
C VAL A 275 19.27 -6.04 6.05
N GLU A 276 20.30 -5.78 5.24
CA GLU A 276 20.71 -4.42 4.85
C GLU A 276 20.83 -4.26 3.32
N GLU A 277 20.45 -5.27 2.55
CA GLU A 277 20.64 -5.31 1.10
C GLU A 277 19.58 -4.52 0.32
N ASN A 278 18.49 -4.13 0.98
CA ASN A 278 17.34 -3.54 0.32
C ASN A 278 17.14 -2.08 0.73
N ASP A 279 16.68 -1.29 -0.21
CA ASP A 279 16.31 0.11 -0.06
C ASP A 279 14.80 0.33 -0.27
N ASN A 280 14.38 1.58 -0.43
CA ASN A 280 12.97 1.91 -0.65
C ASN A 280 12.42 1.37 -1.99
N ASP A 281 13.26 1.18 -2.99
CA ASP A 281 12.85 0.68 -4.31
C ASP A 281 12.85 -0.85 -4.39
N SER A 282 13.51 -1.51 -3.44
CA SER A 282 13.60 -2.97 -3.32
C SER A 282 12.89 -3.54 -2.09
N GLY A 283 12.05 -2.75 -1.42
CA GLY A 283 11.33 -3.16 -0.22
C GLY A 283 10.42 -4.40 -0.38
N PHE A 284 10.06 -4.78 -1.62
CA PHE A 284 9.37 -6.03 -1.90
C PHE A 284 10.25 -7.26 -1.61
N MET A 285 11.59 -7.12 -1.66
CA MET A 285 12.51 -8.21 -1.27
C MET A 285 12.51 -8.42 0.23
N ASP A 286 12.49 -7.35 1.05
CA ASP A 286 12.30 -7.45 2.49
C ASP A 286 10.98 -8.15 2.82
N TRP A 287 9.91 -7.80 2.09
CA TRP A 287 8.62 -8.45 2.22
C TRP A 287 8.74 -9.96 1.98
N TYR A 288 9.43 -10.37 0.90
CA TYR A 288 9.62 -11.78 0.57
C TYR A 288 10.51 -12.52 1.56
N LEU A 289 11.62 -11.93 1.98
CA LEU A 289 12.50 -12.53 2.98
C LEU A 289 11.77 -12.73 4.32
N MET A 290 10.98 -11.75 4.76
CA MET A 290 10.12 -11.91 5.95
C MET A 290 9.05 -12.97 5.76
N PHE A 291 8.45 -13.07 4.56
CA PHE A 291 7.48 -14.10 4.22
C PHE A 291 8.08 -15.52 4.33
N LYS A 292 9.37 -15.68 4.13
CA LYS A 292 10.08 -16.95 4.33
C LYS A 292 10.43 -17.25 5.78
N CYS A 293 10.32 -16.28 6.68
CA CYS A 293 10.40 -16.52 8.11
C CYS A 293 9.12 -17.19 8.62
N ARG A 294 9.24 -17.92 9.72
CA ARG A 294 8.11 -18.66 10.31
C ARG A 294 7.30 -17.79 11.28
N HIS A 295 7.96 -16.89 11.99
CA HIS A 295 7.38 -16.05 13.01
C HIS A 295 7.73 -14.60 12.77
N VAL A 296 6.92 -13.68 13.32
CA VAL A 296 7.09 -12.23 13.10
C VAL A 296 6.94 -11.46 14.40
N ILE A 297 7.89 -10.57 14.66
CA ILE A 297 7.78 -9.49 15.65
C ILE A 297 7.67 -8.18 14.86
N SER A 298 6.58 -7.46 15.03
CA SER A 298 6.32 -6.21 14.34
C SER A 298 6.45 -5.02 15.27
N SER A 299 7.03 -3.93 14.78
CA SER A 299 6.87 -2.62 15.38
C SER A 299 5.50 -2.03 15.07
N VAL A 300 5.43 -0.72 14.92
CA VAL A 300 4.26 -0.01 14.41
C VAL A 300 4.12 -0.19 12.89
N GLY A 301 2.90 -0.07 12.37
CA GLY A 301 2.61 -0.16 10.95
C GLY A 301 2.17 -1.56 10.49
N ARG A 302 1.76 -1.65 9.21
CA ARG A 302 1.08 -2.84 8.66
C ARG A 302 1.97 -3.79 7.86
N PHE A 303 3.17 -3.36 7.49
CA PHE A 303 4.01 -4.11 6.57
C PHE A 303 4.26 -5.56 7.04
N ALA A 304 4.80 -5.73 8.23
CA ALA A 304 5.09 -7.05 8.77
C ALA A 304 3.83 -7.85 9.18
N VAL A 305 2.79 -7.16 9.66
CA VAL A 305 1.50 -7.80 9.97
C VAL A 305 0.87 -8.40 8.72
N THR A 306 0.98 -7.71 7.58
CA THR A 306 0.50 -8.23 6.30
C THR A 306 1.35 -9.41 5.83
N VAL A 307 2.68 -9.33 5.95
CA VAL A 307 3.54 -10.48 5.66
C VAL A 307 3.12 -11.70 6.48
N TYR A 308 2.95 -11.53 7.80
CA TYR A 308 2.50 -12.61 8.67
C TYR A 308 1.17 -13.24 8.24
N ALA A 309 0.25 -12.42 7.77
CA ALA A 309 -1.02 -12.94 7.26
C ALA A 309 -0.79 -13.96 6.13
N PHE A 310 0.17 -13.71 5.24
CA PHE A 310 0.48 -14.60 4.11
C PHE A 310 1.36 -15.81 4.45
N ILE A 311 2.04 -15.82 5.58
CA ILE A 311 2.85 -16.97 6.03
C ILE A 311 1.91 -18.19 6.22
N ASP A 312 2.27 -19.34 5.63
CA ASP A 312 1.47 -20.55 5.66
C ASP A 312 2.07 -21.62 6.59
N TYR A 313 2.24 -21.28 7.87
CA TYR A 313 2.60 -22.22 8.93
C TYR A 313 1.52 -22.18 10.00
N GLU A 314 1.02 -23.35 10.43
CA GLU A 314 -0.04 -23.44 11.45
C GLU A 314 0.40 -22.89 12.81
N ASP A 315 1.67 -23.11 13.17
CA ASP A 315 2.26 -22.70 14.45
C ASP A 315 2.95 -21.33 14.42
N LYS A 316 2.67 -20.53 13.39
CA LYS A 316 3.22 -19.17 13.28
C LYS A 316 2.80 -18.28 14.45
N ILE A 317 3.71 -17.43 14.89
CA ILE A 317 3.50 -16.50 16.00
C ILE A 317 3.68 -15.08 15.46
N LEU A 318 2.75 -14.18 15.80
CA LEU A 318 2.86 -12.75 15.60
C LEU A 318 2.90 -12.05 16.95
N ILE A 319 3.93 -11.24 17.17
CA ILE A 319 3.98 -10.31 18.31
C ILE A 319 3.93 -8.88 17.79
N THR A 320 2.96 -8.13 18.28
CA THR A 320 2.78 -6.69 18.01
C THR A 320 2.70 -5.92 19.33
N PRO A 321 2.85 -4.59 19.31
CA PRO A 321 2.66 -3.80 20.51
C PRO A 321 1.29 -3.96 21.17
N GLU A 322 0.26 -4.29 20.39
CA GLU A 322 -1.12 -4.43 20.86
C GLU A 322 -1.40 -5.79 21.51
N ASN A 323 -0.60 -6.81 21.23
CA ASN A 323 -0.85 -8.17 21.70
C ASN A 323 0.23 -8.75 22.64
N ILE A 324 1.36 -8.08 22.83
CA ILE A 324 2.51 -8.62 23.59
C ILE A 324 2.14 -9.08 25.01
N ASP A 325 1.25 -8.37 25.68
CA ASP A 325 0.84 -8.70 27.06
C ASP A 325 -0.25 -9.80 27.11
N LYS A 326 -0.71 -10.29 25.94
CA LYS A 326 -1.75 -11.32 25.81
C LYS A 326 -1.19 -12.67 25.33
N ILE A 327 0.07 -12.67 24.91
CA ILE A 327 0.76 -13.85 24.38
C ILE A 327 1.53 -14.57 25.50
#